data_fd4e71e8850d0d5c2488198055637a83
#
_entry.id   fd4e71e8850d0d5c2488198055637a83
#
_cell.length_a   1.000
_cell.length_b   1.000
_cell.length_c   1.000
_cell.angle_alpha   90.00
_cell.angle_beta   90.00
_cell.angle_gamma   90.00
#
_symmetry.space_group_name_H-M   'P 1'
#
loop_
_entity.id
_entity.type
_entity.pdbx_description
1 polymer ?
#
loop_
_entity_poly.entity_id
_entity_poly.type
_entity_poly.pdbx_seq_one_letter_code
_entity_poly.pdbx_strand_id
1 'polypeptide(L)'
;EYLLFDQTFNTGDNKLPAPRTCELLTSVAMHVEGNGDELMTRWQAFRPHYLKTDQYFDTTVRAGMAALKILEERRLAQPMGLRGNGKRNPYITDAWRSGETLKTIEATVDGLNQFFLPGLTTALEGKQEKHLAERIRNQFKEVQQNFPYAYHPMATALDEEDQFRVLQGLYVDISQLTILVNDQAAVALNVVRGFNSSDGD
;
A
#
# COMPACT_ATOMS: atom_id res chain seq x y z
N GLU A 1 4.06 -5.31 -16.22
CA GLU A 1 4.87 -6.45 -15.73
C GLU A 1 4.90 -7.64 -16.69
N TYR A 2 3.74 -8.15 -17.12
CA TYR A 2 3.67 -9.35 -17.97
C TYR A 2 4.56 -9.27 -19.21
N LEU A 3 4.48 -8.20 -19.96
CA LEU A 3 5.25 -8.00 -21.19
C LEU A 3 6.78 -7.90 -20.98
N LEU A 4 7.20 -7.44 -19.79
CA LEU A 4 8.61 -7.21 -19.48
C LEU A 4 9.26 -8.36 -18.69
N PHE A 5 8.53 -8.95 -17.75
CA PHE A 5 9.11 -9.86 -16.76
C PHE A 5 8.60 -11.30 -16.82
N ASP A 6 7.50 -11.58 -17.56
CA ASP A 6 7.01 -12.93 -17.66
C ASP A 6 7.92 -13.80 -18.56
N GLN A 7 8.51 -14.82 -17.98
CA GLN A 7 9.46 -15.69 -18.70
C GLN A 7 8.78 -16.49 -19.79
N THR A 8 7.58 -17.00 -19.58
CA THR A 8 6.83 -17.75 -20.58
C THR A 8 6.48 -16.90 -21.79
N PHE A 9 6.14 -15.63 -21.57
CA PHE A 9 5.91 -14.69 -22.65
C PHE A 9 7.20 -14.32 -23.38
N ASN A 10 8.30 -14.10 -22.66
CA ASN A 10 9.57 -13.62 -23.24
C ASN A 10 10.43 -14.70 -23.90
N THR A 11 10.23 -15.97 -23.55
CA THR A 11 11.04 -17.10 -24.06
C THR A 11 10.25 -18.13 -24.86
N GLY A 12 8.91 -18.09 -24.82
CA GLY A 12 8.03 -19.05 -25.48
C GLY A 12 7.74 -18.72 -26.95
N ASP A 13 7.12 -19.67 -27.63
CA ASP A 13 6.71 -19.58 -29.05
C ASP A 13 5.67 -18.46 -29.30
N ASN A 14 5.00 -18.01 -28.26
CA ASN A 14 4.02 -16.92 -28.30
C ASN A 14 4.60 -15.52 -28.12
N LYS A 15 5.92 -15.40 -28.07
CA LYS A 15 6.61 -14.11 -27.96
C LYS A 15 6.23 -13.18 -29.10
N LEU A 16 5.71 -12.02 -28.79
CA LEU A 16 5.51 -10.99 -29.81
C LEU A 16 6.86 -10.54 -30.39
N PRO A 17 6.93 -10.27 -31.72
CA PRO A 17 8.12 -9.64 -32.29
C PRO A 17 8.50 -8.37 -31.51
N ALA A 18 9.80 -8.19 -31.25
CA ALA A 18 10.29 -7.07 -30.45
C ALA A 18 9.72 -5.68 -30.84
N PRO A 19 9.57 -5.34 -32.13
CA PRO A 19 8.95 -4.09 -32.54
C PRO A 19 7.51 -3.95 -32.01
N ARG A 20 6.69 -5.01 -32.11
CA ARG A 20 5.30 -4.99 -31.63
C ARG A 20 5.19 -4.89 -30.10
N THR A 21 6.09 -5.55 -29.39
CA THR A 21 6.15 -5.42 -27.92
C THR A 21 6.48 -3.98 -27.53
N CYS A 22 7.46 -3.35 -28.20
CA CYS A 22 7.80 -1.94 -27.97
C CYS A 22 6.64 -1.00 -28.30
N GLU A 23 5.95 -1.20 -29.44
CA GLU A 23 4.78 -0.40 -29.82
C GLU A 23 3.66 -0.50 -28.76
N LEU A 24 3.36 -1.71 -28.30
CA LEU A 24 2.34 -1.92 -27.27
C LEU A 24 2.74 -1.26 -25.94
N LEU A 25 3.98 -1.45 -25.49
CA LEU A 25 4.48 -0.84 -24.27
C LEU A 25 4.45 0.69 -24.34
N THR A 26 4.87 1.27 -25.49
CA THR A 26 4.82 2.71 -25.72
C THR A 26 3.37 3.22 -25.67
N SER A 27 2.46 2.54 -26.35
CA SER A 27 1.04 2.92 -26.34
C SER A 27 0.41 2.88 -24.93
N VAL A 28 0.74 1.84 -24.14
CA VAL A 28 0.29 1.75 -22.73
C VAL A 28 0.90 2.88 -21.90
N ALA A 29 2.20 3.15 -22.05
CA ALA A 29 2.88 4.21 -21.30
C ALA A 29 2.29 5.59 -21.61
N MET A 30 2.08 5.91 -22.88
CA MET A 30 1.46 7.17 -23.31
C MET A 30 0.02 7.33 -22.78
N HIS A 31 -0.75 6.24 -22.75
CA HIS A 31 -2.10 6.27 -22.19
C HIS A 31 -2.10 6.53 -20.68
N VAL A 32 -1.18 5.88 -19.95
CA VAL A 32 -1.01 6.09 -18.50
C VAL A 32 -0.54 7.53 -18.21
N GLU A 33 0.40 8.05 -19.00
CA GLU A 33 0.85 9.45 -18.91
C GLU A 33 -0.30 10.42 -19.11
N GLY A 34 -1.10 10.24 -20.17
CA GLY A 34 -2.26 11.10 -20.44
C GLY A 34 -3.31 11.07 -19.32
N ASN A 35 -3.57 9.90 -18.72
CA ASN A 35 -4.44 9.78 -17.56
C ASN A 35 -3.85 10.49 -16.32
N GLY A 36 -2.53 10.43 -16.15
CA GLY A 36 -1.83 11.15 -15.09
C GLY A 36 -1.95 12.67 -15.24
N ASP A 37 -1.75 13.19 -16.44
CA ASP A 37 -1.89 14.61 -16.75
C ASP A 37 -3.33 15.12 -16.54
N GLU A 38 -4.31 14.34 -16.94
CA GLU A 38 -5.72 14.67 -16.70
C GLU A 38 -6.02 14.69 -15.20
N LEU A 39 -5.55 13.70 -14.44
CA LEU A 39 -5.70 13.65 -12.97
C LEU A 39 -5.06 14.88 -12.31
N MET A 40 -3.83 15.23 -12.70
CA MET A 40 -3.12 16.39 -12.17
C MET A 40 -3.87 17.70 -12.49
N THR A 41 -4.36 17.85 -13.69
CA THR A 41 -5.13 19.05 -14.11
C THR A 41 -6.42 19.18 -13.29
N ARG A 42 -7.18 18.09 -13.14
CA ARG A 42 -8.40 18.07 -12.32
C ARG A 42 -8.11 18.33 -10.85
N TRP A 43 -7.02 17.75 -10.33
CA TRP A 43 -6.60 17.97 -8.95
C TRP A 43 -6.20 19.42 -8.70
N GLN A 44 -5.41 20.04 -9.60
CA GLN A 44 -5.01 21.44 -9.48
C GLN A 44 -6.21 22.39 -9.45
N ALA A 45 -7.23 22.12 -10.26
CA ALA A 45 -8.48 22.88 -10.26
C ALA A 45 -9.29 22.70 -8.97
N PHE A 46 -9.32 21.49 -8.41
CA PHE A 46 -10.09 21.15 -7.21
C PHE A 46 -9.37 21.51 -5.90
N ARG A 47 -8.03 21.46 -5.86
CA ARG A 47 -7.21 21.65 -4.69
C ARG A 47 -7.53 22.91 -3.87
N PRO A 48 -7.79 24.11 -4.46
CA PRO A 48 -8.17 25.29 -3.68
C PRO A 48 -9.48 25.13 -2.90
N HIS A 49 -10.43 24.40 -3.47
CA HIS A 49 -11.69 24.07 -2.77
C HIS A 49 -11.44 23.07 -1.65
N TYR A 50 -10.68 22.01 -1.92
CA TYR A 50 -10.30 21.01 -0.92
C TYR A 50 -9.63 21.61 0.32
N LEU A 51 -8.71 22.55 0.12
CA LEU A 51 -7.94 23.18 1.22
C LEU A 51 -8.72 24.26 2.00
N LYS A 52 -9.87 24.72 1.50
CA LYS A 52 -10.66 25.79 2.15
C LYS A 52 -11.79 25.24 3.03
N THR A 53 -12.02 23.97 3.07
CA THR A 53 -13.13 23.35 3.79
C THR A 53 -12.68 22.17 4.62
N ASP A 54 -13.27 22.00 5.80
CA ASP A 54 -13.05 20.84 6.66
C ASP A 54 -13.85 19.60 6.20
N GLN A 55 -14.69 19.77 5.19
CA GLN A 55 -15.57 18.72 4.67
C GLN A 55 -14.83 17.44 4.28
N TYR A 56 -13.59 17.55 3.82
CA TYR A 56 -12.79 16.42 3.34
C TYR A 56 -11.85 15.82 4.39
N PHE A 57 -11.85 16.34 5.61
CA PHE A 57 -10.99 15.81 6.69
C PHE A 57 -11.22 14.32 6.92
N ASP A 58 -12.47 13.93 7.18
CA ASP A 58 -12.83 12.53 7.41
C ASP A 58 -12.49 11.64 6.21
N THR A 59 -12.70 12.14 4.99
CA THR A 59 -12.39 11.41 3.76
C THR A 59 -10.89 11.18 3.62
N THR A 60 -10.07 12.16 4.00
CA THR A 60 -8.60 12.04 3.98
C THR A 60 -8.12 11.03 5.01
N VAL A 61 -8.66 11.10 6.23
CA VAL A 61 -8.32 10.11 7.28
C VAL A 61 -8.71 8.71 6.84
N ARG A 62 -9.94 8.53 6.31
CA ARG A 62 -10.40 7.24 5.78
C ARG A 62 -9.56 6.72 4.62
N ALA A 63 -9.04 7.58 3.75
CA ALA A 63 -8.13 7.17 2.68
C ALA A 63 -6.82 6.57 3.22
N GLY A 64 -6.22 7.20 4.24
CA GLY A 64 -5.05 6.65 4.94
C GLY A 64 -5.34 5.32 5.65
N MET A 65 -6.50 5.23 6.32
CA MET A 65 -6.99 4.00 6.96
C MET A 65 -7.15 2.85 5.94
N ALA A 66 -7.75 3.14 4.78
CA ALA A 66 -7.94 2.17 3.72
C ALA A 66 -6.60 1.72 3.12
N ALA A 67 -5.64 2.62 2.95
CA ALA A 67 -4.30 2.28 2.48
C ALA A 67 -3.60 1.29 3.42
N LEU A 68 -3.63 1.53 4.74
CA LEU A 68 -3.08 0.61 5.74
C LEU A 68 -3.80 -0.75 5.72
N LYS A 69 -5.12 -0.74 5.57
CA LYS A 69 -5.90 -2.00 5.50
C LYS A 69 -5.57 -2.82 4.25
N ILE A 70 -5.35 -2.16 3.11
CA ILE A 70 -4.91 -2.82 1.88
C ILE A 70 -3.50 -3.41 2.06
N LEU A 71 -2.56 -2.70 2.69
CA LEU A 71 -1.23 -3.21 2.99
C LEU A 71 -1.32 -4.46 3.87
N GLU A 72 -2.05 -4.39 4.97
CA GLU A 72 -2.23 -5.48 5.93
C GLU A 72 -2.88 -6.70 5.29
N GLU A 73 -4.07 -6.55 4.72
CA GLU A 73 -4.92 -7.66 4.30
C GLU A 73 -4.56 -8.21 2.93
N ARG A 74 -4.49 -7.34 1.91
CA ARG A 74 -4.33 -7.78 0.53
C ARG A 74 -2.88 -8.03 0.14
N ARG A 75 -1.99 -7.14 0.59
CA ARG A 75 -0.60 -7.19 0.14
C ARG A 75 0.29 -8.07 1.00
N LEU A 76 -0.08 -8.34 2.27
CA LEU A 76 0.66 -9.23 3.18
C LEU A 76 -0.16 -10.45 3.59
N ALA A 77 -1.29 -10.29 4.28
CA ALA A 77 -2.00 -11.41 4.88
C ALA A 77 -2.48 -12.46 3.85
N GLN A 78 -3.03 -12.03 2.71
CA GLN A 78 -3.50 -12.94 1.69
C GLN A 78 -2.37 -13.79 1.07
N PRO A 79 -1.27 -13.22 0.53
CA PRO A 79 -0.18 -14.03 -0.02
C PRO A 79 0.51 -14.90 1.03
N MET A 80 0.55 -14.47 2.29
CA MET A 80 1.09 -15.26 3.39
C MET A 80 0.18 -16.43 3.82
N GLY A 81 -1.03 -16.53 3.29
CA GLY A 81 -1.99 -17.56 3.67
C GLY A 81 -2.64 -17.31 5.04
N LEU A 82 -2.54 -16.11 5.60
CA LEU A 82 -3.19 -15.73 6.87
C LEU A 82 -4.70 -15.47 6.69
N ARG A 83 -5.14 -15.37 5.45
CA ARG A 83 -6.55 -15.20 5.05
C ARG A 83 -6.91 -16.22 3.97
N GLY A 84 -8.19 -16.49 3.81
CA GLY A 84 -8.70 -17.39 2.80
C GLY A 84 -8.48 -18.86 3.15
N ASN A 85 -7.83 -19.61 2.26
CA ASN A 85 -7.64 -21.07 2.37
C ASN A 85 -6.42 -21.51 3.20
N GLY A 86 -5.69 -20.59 3.82
CA GLY A 86 -4.51 -20.86 4.63
C GLY A 86 -3.25 -21.24 3.84
N LYS A 87 -3.26 -21.10 2.50
CA LYS A 87 -2.11 -21.46 1.65
C LYS A 87 -1.34 -20.20 1.23
N ARG A 88 -0.01 -20.26 1.37
CA ARG A 88 0.91 -19.23 0.85
C ARG A 88 0.80 -19.19 -0.68
N ASN A 89 0.70 -17.99 -1.25
CA ASN A 89 0.59 -17.83 -2.70
C ASN A 89 1.23 -16.50 -3.16
N PRO A 90 2.44 -16.54 -3.73
CA PRO A 90 3.11 -15.35 -4.23
C PRO A 90 2.45 -14.73 -5.47
N TYR A 91 1.69 -15.51 -6.23
CA TYR A 91 1.10 -15.08 -7.51
C TYR A 91 -0.08 -14.12 -7.39
N ILE A 92 -0.59 -13.91 -6.18
CA ILE A 92 -1.66 -12.93 -5.91
C ILE A 92 -1.12 -11.57 -5.48
N THR A 93 0.22 -11.42 -5.35
CA THR A 93 0.83 -10.13 -5.06
C THR A 93 0.90 -9.24 -6.30
N ASP A 94 0.84 -7.95 -6.08
CA ASP A 94 1.06 -6.96 -7.12
C ASP A 94 2.45 -6.96 -7.67
N ALA A 95 3.17 -6.88 -8.32
CA ALA A 95 4.61 -6.88 -8.67
C ALA A 95 5.35 -8.23 -8.46
N TRP A 96 4.62 -9.38 -8.49
CA TRP A 96 5.28 -10.67 -8.26
C TRP A 96 6.26 -11.07 -9.37
N ARG A 97 5.98 -10.66 -10.63
CA ARG A 97 6.84 -10.99 -11.79
C ARG A 97 8.15 -10.23 -11.76
N SER A 98 8.13 -8.99 -11.32
CA SER A 98 9.35 -8.17 -11.18
C SER A 98 10.09 -8.43 -9.87
N GLY A 99 9.44 -9.10 -8.90
CA GLY A 99 10.00 -9.29 -7.56
C GLY A 99 9.93 -8.06 -6.66
N GLU A 100 9.26 -6.98 -7.10
CA GLU A 100 9.29 -5.67 -6.44
C GLU A 100 8.15 -5.47 -5.41
N THR A 101 7.38 -6.51 -5.09
CA THR A 101 6.22 -6.41 -4.17
C THR A 101 6.59 -5.75 -2.84
N LEU A 102 7.65 -6.20 -2.17
CA LEU A 102 8.03 -5.67 -0.86
C LEU A 102 8.54 -4.22 -0.94
N LYS A 103 9.26 -3.85 -1.99
CA LYS A 103 9.67 -2.46 -2.22
C LYS A 103 8.49 -1.53 -2.48
N THR A 104 7.45 -2.01 -3.17
CA THR A 104 6.25 -1.21 -3.38
C THR A 104 5.40 -1.07 -2.11
N ILE A 105 5.44 -2.06 -1.20
CA ILE A 105 4.86 -1.96 0.14
C ILE A 105 5.63 -0.93 0.97
N GLU A 106 6.96 -1.01 1.01
CA GLU A 106 7.83 -0.04 1.69
C GLU A 106 7.57 1.39 1.21
N ALA A 107 7.60 1.61 -0.10
CA ALA A 107 7.30 2.92 -0.69
C ALA A 107 5.91 3.46 -0.31
N THR A 108 4.93 2.58 -0.12
CA THR A 108 3.59 2.98 0.35
C THR A 108 3.63 3.42 1.82
N VAL A 109 4.36 2.70 2.68
CA VAL A 109 4.55 3.08 4.08
C VAL A 109 5.29 4.41 4.18
N ASP A 110 6.35 4.60 3.38
CA ASP A 110 7.10 5.86 3.33
C ASP A 110 6.24 7.03 2.89
N GLY A 111 5.41 6.83 1.87
CA GLY A 111 4.44 7.83 1.43
C GLY A 111 3.43 8.19 2.52
N LEU A 112 2.89 7.21 3.24
CA LEU A 112 2.00 7.46 4.37
C LEU A 112 2.72 8.18 5.52
N ASN A 113 3.96 7.79 5.83
CA ASN A 113 4.76 8.45 6.86
C ASN A 113 5.06 9.93 6.49
N GLN A 114 5.38 10.20 5.23
CA GLN A 114 5.75 11.53 4.77
C GLN A 114 4.55 12.47 4.61
N PHE A 115 3.42 11.99 4.08
CA PHE A 115 2.31 12.85 3.64
C PHE A 115 1.05 12.72 4.49
N PHE A 116 0.77 11.56 5.05
CA PHE A 116 -0.43 11.32 5.86
C PHE A 116 -0.20 11.55 7.36
N LEU A 117 0.89 10.99 7.90
CA LEU A 117 1.20 11.03 9.33
C LEU A 117 1.26 12.44 9.92
N PRO A 118 1.89 13.47 9.28
CA PRO A 118 1.95 14.81 9.85
C PRO A 118 0.56 15.42 10.08
N GLY A 119 -0.35 15.27 9.12
CA GLY A 119 -1.72 15.75 9.25
C GLY A 119 -2.51 15.01 10.32
N LEU A 120 -2.41 13.68 10.36
CA LEU A 120 -3.05 12.83 11.36
C LEU A 120 -2.60 13.19 12.78
N THR A 121 -1.30 13.32 13.01
CA THR A 121 -0.77 13.63 14.35
C THR A 121 -1.11 15.04 14.80
N THR A 122 -1.11 16.03 13.89
CA THR A 122 -1.58 17.38 14.20
C THR A 122 -3.05 17.38 14.63
N ALA A 123 -3.90 16.63 13.95
CA ALA A 123 -5.31 16.52 14.31
C ALA A 123 -5.51 15.85 15.67
N LEU A 124 -4.76 14.79 15.98
CA LEU A 124 -4.78 14.12 17.29
C LEU A 124 -4.31 15.04 18.41
N GLU A 125 -3.22 15.78 18.21
CA GLU A 125 -2.71 16.75 19.18
C GLU A 125 -3.72 17.87 19.45
N GLY A 126 -4.47 18.30 18.44
CA GLY A 126 -5.58 19.22 18.55
C GLY A 126 -6.74 18.68 19.41
N LYS A 127 -6.89 17.38 19.49
CA LYS A 127 -7.84 16.67 20.37
C LYS A 127 -7.24 16.28 21.73
N GLN A 128 -6.05 16.74 22.06
CA GLN A 128 -5.29 16.42 23.28
C GLN A 128 -4.79 14.96 23.35
N GLU A 129 -4.80 14.25 22.24
CA GLU A 129 -4.36 12.84 22.10
C GLU A 129 -2.87 12.74 21.72
N LYS A 130 -2.01 13.52 22.40
CA LYS A 130 -0.55 13.57 22.12
C LYS A 130 0.13 12.22 22.28
N HIS A 131 -0.28 11.46 23.29
CA HIS A 131 0.30 10.12 23.54
C HIS A 131 -0.01 9.16 22.41
N LEU A 132 -1.22 9.18 21.87
CA LEU A 132 -1.59 8.36 20.71
C LEU A 132 -0.82 8.81 19.45
N ALA A 133 -0.69 10.11 19.22
CA ALA A 133 0.10 10.64 18.11
C ALA A 133 1.56 10.18 18.17
N GLU A 134 2.18 10.15 19.35
CA GLU A 134 3.54 9.68 19.55
C GLU A 134 3.67 8.17 19.31
N ARG A 135 2.73 7.37 19.81
CA ARG A 135 2.69 5.93 19.56
C ARG A 135 2.62 5.62 18.06
N ILE A 136 1.79 6.33 17.31
CA ILE A 136 1.66 6.16 15.86
C ILE A 136 2.99 6.52 15.16
N ARG A 137 3.63 7.65 15.53
CA ARG A 137 4.95 8.02 14.98
C ARG A 137 6.01 6.93 15.23
N ASN A 138 6.02 6.38 16.44
CA ASN A 138 6.98 5.34 16.79
C ASN A 138 6.70 4.04 16.03
N GLN A 139 5.44 3.68 15.85
CA GLN A 139 5.06 2.49 15.09
C GLN A 139 5.43 2.60 13.60
N PHE A 140 5.27 3.80 12.98
CA PHE A 140 5.77 4.03 11.62
C PHE A 140 7.28 3.80 11.51
N LYS A 141 8.05 4.31 12.48
CA LYS A 141 9.51 4.10 12.50
C LYS A 141 9.87 2.63 12.66
N GLU A 142 9.16 1.88 13.49
CA GLU A 142 9.39 0.47 13.70
C GLU A 142 9.13 -0.34 12.43
N VAL A 143 8.00 -0.08 11.76
CA VAL A 143 7.72 -0.68 10.45
C VAL A 143 8.85 -0.40 9.45
N GLN A 144 9.29 0.86 9.32
CA GLN A 144 10.37 1.23 8.40
C GLN A 144 11.71 0.57 8.73
N GLN A 145 12.04 0.40 10.00
CA GLN A 145 13.28 -0.25 10.43
C GLN A 145 13.33 -1.74 10.12
N ASN A 146 12.17 -2.39 9.98
CA ASN A 146 12.08 -3.83 9.73
C ASN A 146 12.08 -4.20 8.23
N PHE A 147 11.83 -3.26 7.32
CA PHE A 147 11.90 -3.52 5.88
C PHE A 147 13.27 -4.00 5.37
N PRO A 148 14.41 -3.48 5.82
CA PRO A 148 15.73 -3.95 5.36
C PRO A 148 15.97 -5.44 5.55
N TYR A 149 15.31 -6.07 6.50
CA TYR A 149 15.41 -7.52 6.73
C TYR A 149 14.56 -8.35 5.77
N ALA A 150 13.61 -7.70 5.05
CA ALA A 150 12.66 -8.31 4.13
C ALA A 150 13.03 -8.13 2.64
N TYR A 151 14.28 -7.79 2.30
CA TYR A 151 14.72 -7.50 0.94
C TYR A 151 14.88 -8.74 0.05
N HIS A 152 13.87 -9.58 0.01
CA HIS A 152 13.80 -10.70 -0.92
C HIS A 152 12.56 -10.59 -1.79
N PRO A 153 12.56 -11.15 -3.01
CA PRO A 153 11.31 -11.32 -3.75
C PRO A 153 10.26 -12.01 -2.87
N MET A 154 9.04 -11.52 -2.91
CA MET A 154 7.97 -12.06 -2.06
C MET A 154 7.80 -13.57 -2.22
N ALA A 155 8.02 -14.12 -3.43
CA ALA A 155 7.98 -15.55 -3.69
C ALA A 155 9.01 -16.31 -2.83
N THR A 156 10.27 -15.85 -2.84
CA THR A 156 11.34 -16.44 -2.02
C THR A 156 11.02 -16.33 -0.53
N ALA A 157 10.55 -15.16 -0.09
CA ALA A 157 10.21 -14.94 1.31
C ALA A 157 9.02 -15.78 1.81
N LEU A 158 8.14 -16.21 0.91
CA LEU A 158 7.04 -17.12 1.27
C LEU A 158 7.48 -18.59 1.31
N ASP A 159 8.51 -18.98 0.56
CA ASP A 159 8.97 -20.37 0.47
C ASP A 159 10.01 -20.70 1.56
N GLU A 160 10.91 -19.77 1.88
CA GLU A 160 11.97 -19.96 2.87
C GLU A 160 11.49 -19.63 4.30
N GLU A 161 11.56 -20.58 5.21
CA GLU A 161 10.97 -20.46 6.56
C GLU A 161 11.57 -19.31 7.38
N ASP A 162 12.86 -19.05 7.26
CA ASP A 162 13.51 -17.94 7.98
C ASP A 162 13.06 -16.58 7.43
N GLN A 163 12.93 -16.47 6.11
CA GLN A 163 12.41 -15.27 5.47
C GLN A 163 10.91 -15.07 5.75
N PHE A 164 10.17 -16.16 5.83
CA PHE A 164 8.76 -16.11 6.19
C PHE A 164 8.54 -15.56 7.61
N ARG A 165 9.42 -15.89 8.57
CA ARG A 165 9.38 -15.30 9.91
C ARG A 165 9.62 -13.79 9.90
N VAL A 166 10.50 -13.31 9.03
CA VAL A 166 10.72 -11.86 8.84
C VAL A 166 9.45 -11.21 8.29
N LEU A 167 8.79 -11.83 7.29
CA LEU A 167 7.50 -11.34 6.79
C LEU A 167 6.41 -11.34 7.87
N GLN A 168 6.38 -12.35 8.73
CA GLN A 168 5.43 -12.38 9.84
C GLN A 168 5.66 -11.22 10.82
N GLY A 169 6.91 -10.90 11.11
CA GLY A 169 7.27 -9.73 11.91
C GLY A 169 6.75 -8.44 11.27
N LEU A 170 7.05 -8.22 9.99
CA LEU A 170 6.59 -7.05 9.24
C LEU A 170 5.05 -6.97 9.20
N TYR A 171 4.37 -8.10 9.01
CA TYR A 171 2.91 -8.15 9.07
C TYR A 171 2.38 -7.71 10.44
N VAL A 172 2.98 -8.18 11.53
CA VAL A 172 2.58 -7.79 12.89
C VAL A 172 2.75 -6.30 13.10
N ASP A 173 3.87 -5.72 12.66
CA ASP A 173 4.14 -4.29 12.81
C ASP A 173 3.15 -3.42 12.03
N ILE A 174 2.83 -3.81 10.79
CA ILE A 174 1.82 -3.13 9.97
C ILE A 174 0.41 -3.33 10.55
N SER A 175 0.10 -4.49 11.10
CA SER A 175 -1.18 -4.76 11.77
C SER A 175 -1.34 -3.89 13.02
N GLN A 176 -0.29 -3.73 13.83
CA GLN A 176 -0.28 -2.82 14.97
C GLN A 176 -0.49 -1.36 14.54
N LEU A 177 0.18 -0.94 13.46
CA LEU A 177 -0.02 0.39 12.89
C LEU A 177 -1.46 0.58 12.42
N THR A 178 -2.03 -0.42 11.76
CA THR A 178 -3.44 -0.41 11.32
C THR A 178 -4.38 -0.27 12.52
N ILE A 179 -4.17 -1.01 13.61
CA ILE A 179 -4.97 -0.91 14.83
C ILE A 179 -4.86 0.50 15.43
N LEU A 180 -3.66 1.06 15.53
CA LEU A 180 -3.46 2.41 16.07
C LEU A 180 -4.21 3.48 15.27
N VAL A 181 -4.18 3.38 13.94
CA VAL A 181 -4.82 4.36 13.06
C VAL A 181 -6.31 4.07 12.89
N ASN A 182 -6.68 2.86 12.53
CA ASN A 182 -8.06 2.53 12.16
C ASN A 182 -8.99 2.36 13.35
N ASP A 183 -8.47 1.97 14.51
CA ASP A 183 -9.29 1.77 15.71
C ASP A 183 -9.17 2.93 16.67
N GLN A 184 -7.94 3.31 17.06
CA GLN A 184 -7.76 4.30 18.11
C GLN A 184 -7.84 5.73 17.59
N ALA A 185 -7.10 6.07 16.50
CA ALA A 185 -7.14 7.42 15.97
C ALA A 185 -8.51 7.77 15.36
N ALA A 186 -9.16 6.84 14.67
CA ALA A 186 -10.51 7.04 14.14
C ALA A 186 -11.52 7.41 15.24
N VAL A 187 -11.48 6.70 16.37
CA VAL A 187 -12.35 7.00 17.53
C VAL A 187 -12.01 8.36 18.14
N ALA A 188 -10.72 8.64 18.36
CA ALA A 188 -10.26 9.92 18.94
C ALA A 188 -10.64 11.13 18.09
N LEU A 189 -10.65 10.97 16.76
CA LEU A 189 -11.01 12.00 15.80
C LEU A 189 -12.51 12.04 15.45
N ASN A 190 -13.32 11.13 15.97
CA ASN A 190 -14.74 10.99 15.63
C ASN A 190 -14.97 10.64 14.14
N VAL A 191 -14.01 9.99 13.50
CA VAL A 191 -14.14 9.56 12.09
C VAL A 191 -14.92 8.25 12.04
N VAL A 192 -16.11 8.29 11.45
CA VAL A 192 -16.93 7.09 11.28
C VAL A 192 -16.30 6.18 10.22
N ARG A 193 -16.08 4.92 10.57
CA ARG A 193 -15.66 3.90 9.61
C ARG A 193 -16.78 3.74 8.57
N GLY A 194 -16.45 4.04 7.30
CA GLY A 194 -17.34 3.67 6.20
C GLY A 194 -17.31 2.16 6.00
N PHE A 195 -18.42 1.57 5.61
CA PHE A 195 -18.43 0.23 5.03
C PHE A 195 -17.66 0.30 3.71
N ASN A 196 -16.52 -0.38 3.64
CA ASN A 196 -15.78 -0.52 2.40
C ASN A 196 -16.27 -1.78 1.69
N SER A 197 -16.35 -1.74 0.37
CA SER A 197 -16.60 -2.90 -0.50
C SER A 197 -15.55 -4.02 -0.36
N SER A 198 -14.53 -3.83 0.50
CA SER A 198 -13.51 -4.82 0.86
C SER A 198 -13.87 -5.63 2.11
N ASP A 199 -14.95 -5.31 2.81
CA ASP A 199 -15.36 -6.02 4.02
C ASP A 199 -16.13 -7.31 3.72
N GLY A 200 -16.11 -7.72 2.45
CA GLY A 200 -16.52 -9.04 1.96
C GLY A 200 -17.96 -9.41 2.27
N ASP A 201 -18.84 -9.13 1.34
CA ASP A 201 -20.05 -9.93 1.14
C ASP A 201 -19.77 -11.09 0.19
#